data_5fe36c87d1181a8f7aa51d4895ec2608
#
_entry.id   5fe36c87d1181a8f7aa51d4895ec2608
#
_cell.length_a   1.000
_cell.length_b   1.000
_cell.length_c   1.000
_cell.angle_alpha   90.00
_cell.angle_beta   90.00
_cell.angle_gamma   90.00
#
_symmetry.space_group_name_H-M   'P 1'
#
loop_
_entity.id
_entity.type
_entity.pdbx_description
1 polymer ?
#
loop_
_entity_poly.entity_id
_entity_poly.type
_entity_poly.pdbx_seq_one_letter_code
_entity_poly.pdbx_strand_id
1 'polypeptide(L)'
;MSVTLGSPLCPNARKVMLCGAGELGKEVVIELQRLGVEVIAVDRYENAPAMQVAHRCHVINMLDGDALRAVIEREKPDLVVPEIEAIATDTLAALEEEGFTIIPTARATQLTMNREGIRRLAAAELGL
;
A
#
# COMPACT_ATOMS: atom_id res chain seq x y z
N MET A 1 -15.38 -16.20 -13.17
CA MET A 1 -15.44 -14.96 -12.36
C MET A 1 -15.01 -13.79 -13.22
N SER A 2 -15.83 -12.77 -13.29
CA SER A 2 -15.47 -11.55 -14.03
C SER A 2 -14.97 -10.48 -13.07
N VAL A 3 -13.96 -9.74 -13.50
CA VAL A 3 -13.46 -8.58 -12.77
C VAL A 3 -13.82 -7.34 -13.58
N THR A 4 -14.50 -6.42 -12.95
CA THR A 4 -14.84 -5.16 -13.59
C THR A 4 -13.82 -4.10 -13.20
N LEU A 5 -13.13 -3.55 -14.18
CA LEU A 5 -12.26 -2.40 -14.00
C LEU A 5 -13.03 -1.17 -14.46
N GLY A 6 -13.17 -0.18 -13.58
CA GLY A 6 -13.76 1.09 -13.93
C GLY A 6 -12.75 1.97 -14.66
N SER A 7 -13.13 3.21 -14.90
CA SER A 7 -12.23 4.22 -15.46
C SER A 7 -11.66 5.09 -14.35
N PRO A 8 -10.36 5.44 -14.39
CA PRO A 8 -9.77 6.33 -13.40
C PRO A 8 -10.57 7.65 -13.28
N LEU A 9 -10.63 8.17 -12.07
CA LEU A 9 -11.30 9.42 -11.72
C LEU A 9 -12.84 9.41 -11.93
N CYS A 10 -13.41 8.23 -12.14
CA CYS A 10 -14.85 8.03 -12.26
C CYS A 10 -15.38 7.31 -11.01
N PRO A 11 -16.70 7.38 -10.73
CA PRO A 11 -17.26 6.73 -9.54
C PRO A 11 -17.04 5.21 -9.47
N ASN A 12 -16.86 4.57 -10.61
CA ASN A 12 -16.62 3.12 -10.69
C ASN A 12 -15.13 2.75 -10.74
N ALA A 13 -14.24 3.71 -10.53
CA ALA A 13 -12.80 3.47 -10.58
C ALA A 13 -12.36 2.43 -9.55
N ARG A 14 -11.46 1.53 -9.95
CA ARG A 14 -10.69 0.72 -9.01
C ARG A 14 -9.50 1.55 -8.54
N LYS A 15 -9.34 1.65 -7.23
CA LYS A 15 -8.31 2.51 -6.63
C LYS A 15 -7.28 1.66 -5.89
N VAL A 16 -6.02 1.91 -6.19
CA VAL A 16 -4.90 1.30 -5.49
C VAL A 16 -4.09 2.40 -4.81
N MET A 17 -3.85 2.24 -3.53
CA MET A 17 -2.97 3.12 -2.77
C MET A 17 -1.62 2.45 -2.60
N LEU A 18 -0.57 3.11 -3.10
CA LEU A 18 0.80 2.65 -2.98
C LEU A 18 1.47 3.41 -1.82
N CYS A 19 1.83 2.69 -0.78
CA CYS A 19 2.52 3.26 0.39
C CYS A 19 4.01 3.03 0.26
N GLY A 20 4.69 4.04 -0.24
CA GLY A 20 6.06 4.02 -0.71
C GLY A 20 6.08 4.44 -2.17
N ALA A 21 6.65 5.58 -2.47
CA ALA A 21 6.53 6.21 -3.79
C ALA A 21 7.89 6.43 -4.46
N GLY A 22 8.85 5.50 -4.24
CA GLY A 22 10.17 5.56 -4.83
C GLY A 22 10.20 5.16 -6.31
N GLU A 23 11.38 4.86 -6.81
CA GLU A 23 11.58 4.51 -8.22
C GLU A 23 10.84 3.24 -8.62
N LEU A 24 10.90 2.20 -7.79
CA LEU A 24 10.14 0.98 -8.02
C LEU A 24 8.64 1.26 -7.97
N GLY A 25 8.22 2.07 -7.02
CA GLY A 25 6.82 2.49 -6.92
C GLY A 25 6.33 3.17 -8.18
N LYS A 26 7.16 4.01 -8.80
CA LYS A 26 6.83 4.66 -10.07
C LYS A 26 6.53 3.64 -11.16
N GLU A 27 7.35 2.60 -11.28
CA GLU A 27 7.10 1.54 -12.27
C GLU A 27 5.78 0.82 -12.00
N VAL A 28 5.47 0.56 -10.75
CA VAL A 28 4.20 -0.07 -10.35
C VAL A 28 3.01 0.83 -10.73
N VAL A 29 3.11 2.14 -10.47
CA VAL A 29 2.04 3.09 -10.85
C VAL A 29 1.79 3.07 -12.35
N ILE A 30 2.86 3.11 -13.14
CA ILE A 30 2.74 3.11 -14.61
C ILE A 30 2.02 1.84 -15.08
N GLU A 31 2.39 0.68 -14.57
CA GLU A 31 1.74 -0.57 -14.95
C GLU A 31 0.27 -0.63 -14.52
N LEU A 32 -0.05 -0.15 -13.32
CA LEU A 32 -1.43 -0.07 -12.87
C LEU A 32 -2.26 0.84 -13.76
N GLN A 33 -1.70 1.97 -14.18
CA GLN A 33 -2.39 2.88 -15.09
C GLN A 33 -2.63 2.26 -16.46
N ARG A 34 -1.72 1.42 -16.96
CA ARG A 34 -1.92 0.67 -18.19
C ARG A 34 -3.12 -0.26 -18.10
N LEU A 35 -3.44 -0.74 -16.89
CA LEU A 35 -4.60 -1.58 -16.62
C LEU A 35 -5.87 -0.78 -16.37
N GLY A 36 -5.81 0.54 -16.42
CA GLY A 36 -6.97 1.40 -16.17
C GLY A 36 -7.29 1.60 -14.69
N VAL A 37 -6.32 1.44 -13.80
CA VAL A 37 -6.49 1.59 -12.36
C VAL A 37 -6.13 3.01 -11.92
N GLU A 38 -6.94 3.57 -11.03
CA GLU A 38 -6.66 4.86 -10.41
C GLU A 38 -5.67 4.65 -9.26
N VAL A 39 -4.57 5.40 -9.25
CA VAL A 39 -3.49 5.18 -8.29
C VAL A 39 -3.25 6.41 -7.43
N ILE A 40 -3.14 6.15 -6.12
CA ILE A 40 -2.81 7.15 -5.10
C ILE A 40 -1.43 6.78 -4.54
N ALA A 41 -0.47 7.69 -4.63
CA ALA A 41 0.89 7.48 -4.12
C ALA A 41 1.06 8.20 -2.78
N VAL A 42 1.64 7.50 -1.81
CA VAL A 42 1.85 8.03 -0.45
C VAL A 42 3.31 7.85 -0.07
N ASP A 43 3.94 8.89 0.41
CA ASP A 43 5.30 8.83 0.95
C ASP A 43 5.50 9.96 1.96
N ARG A 44 6.69 9.99 2.56
CA ARG A 44 7.04 10.95 3.61
C ARG A 44 7.61 12.28 3.07
N TYR A 45 7.87 12.38 1.78
CA TYR A 45 8.45 13.58 1.18
C TYR A 45 7.72 13.95 -0.12
N GLU A 46 7.78 15.22 -0.46
CA GLU A 46 7.13 15.75 -1.66
C GLU A 46 7.87 15.35 -2.93
N ASN A 47 7.12 15.24 -4.01
CA ASN A 47 7.65 14.97 -5.34
C ASN A 47 8.43 13.66 -5.45
N ALA A 48 8.06 12.66 -4.64
CA ALA A 48 8.62 11.33 -4.77
C ALA A 48 8.36 10.79 -6.18
N PRO A 49 9.23 9.91 -6.72
CA PRO A 49 9.12 9.46 -8.11
C PRO A 49 7.73 9.00 -8.54
N ALA A 50 7.06 8.16 -7.75
CA ALA A 50 5.72 7.67 -8.07
C ALA A 50 4.66 8.78 -8.03
N MET A 51 4.86 9.80 -7.22
CA MET A 51 3.93 10.94 -7.14
C MET A 51 3.87 11.73 -8.44
N GLN A 52 4.94 11.68 -9.24
CA GLN A 52 5.02 12.39 -10.51
C GLN A 52 4.06 11.83 -11.56
N VAL A 53 3.65 10.59 -11.41
CA VAL A 53 2.80 9.89 -12.38
C VAL A 53 1.47 9.40 -11.80
N ALA A 54 1.29 9.42 -10.48
CA ALA A 54 0.05 9.01 -9.83
C ALA A 54 -1.08 10.02 -10.10
N HIS A 55 -2.32 9.58 -9.97
CA HIS A 55 -3.49 10.46 -10.09
C HIS A 55 -3.57 11.44 -8.92
N ARG A 56 -3.22 10.98 -7.72
CA ARG A 56 -3.16 11.81 -6.51
C ARG A 56 -2.00 11.36 -5.65
N CYS A 57 -1.56 12.21 -4.75
CA CYS A 57 -0.53 11.84 -3.79
C CYS A 57 -0.79 12.49 -2.43
N HIS A 58 -0.24 11.87 -1.40
CA HIS A 58 -0.28 12.39 -0.04
C HIS A 58 1.11 12.28 0.57
N VAL A 59 1.50 13.32 1.31
CA VAL A 59 2.77 13.36 2.04
C VAL A 59 2.44 13.24 3.52
N ILE A 60 2.80 12.11 4.11
CA ILE A 60 2.57 11.83 5.53
C ILE A 60 3.75 11.09 6.12
N ASN A 61 3.85 11.11 7.45
CA ASN A 61 4.73 10.17 8.14
C ASN A 61 3.98 8.84 8.25
N MET A 62 4.39 7.85 7.48
CA MET A 62 3.71 6.55 7.42
C MET A 62 3.93 5.71 8.69
N LEU A 63 4.83 6.10 9.58
CA LEU A 63 4.96 5.51 10.91
C LEU A 63 3.92 6.08 11.89
N ASP A 64 3.29 7.19 11.54
CA ASP A 64 2.17 7.75 12.31
C ASP A 64 0.88 7.02 11.89
N GLY A 65 0.42 6.13 12.75
CA GLY A 65 -0.76 5.31 12.46
C GLY A 65 -2.02 6.12 12.23
N ASP A 66 -2.20 7.23 12.95
CA ASP A 66 -3.38 8.09 12.78
C ASP A 66 -3.37 8.80 11.43
N ALA A 67 -2.21 9.29 11.00
CA ALA A 67 -2.06 9.91 9.69
C ALA A 67 -2.31 8.91 8.56
N LEU A 68 -1.77 7.70 8.69
CA LEU A 68 -1.96 6.63 7.72
C LEU A 68 -3.44 6.24 7.63
N ARG A 69 -4.10 6.04 8.76
CA ARG A 69 -5.52 5.73 8.81
C ARG A 69 -6.35 6.82 8.14
N ALA A 70 -6.07 8.07 8.44
CA ALA A 70 -6.84 9.19 7.89
C ALA A 70 -6.79 9.22 6.36
N VAL A 71 -5.63 8.97 5.78
CA VAL A 71 -5.47 8.94 4.31
C VAL A 71 -6.21 7.75 3.70
N ILE A 72 -6.08 6.57 4.29
CA ILE A 72 -6.75 5.36 3.79
C ILE A 72 -8.27 5.51 3.88
N GLU A 73 -8.78 6.00 5.00
CA GLU A 73 -10.22 6.21 5.17
C GLU A 73 -10.77 7.29 4.23
N ARG A 74 -9.98 8.32 3.96
CA ARG A 74 -10.38 9.39 3.05
C ARG A 74 -10.46 8.90 1.61
N GLU A 75 -9.47 8.15 1.17
CA GLU A 75 -9.39 7.68 -0.22
C GLU A 75 -10.21 6.43 -0.48
N LYS A 76 -10.42 5.60 0.53
CA LYS A 76 -11.14 4.32 0.43
C LYS A 76 -10.65 3.47 -0.73
N PRO A 77 -9.36 3.16 -0.78
CA PRO A 77 -8.83 2.35 -1.89
C PRO A 77 -9.36 0.92 -1.83
N ASP A 78 -9.47 0.31 -3.00
CA ASP A 78 -9.82 -1.11 -3.10
C ASP A 78 -8.65 -2.00 -2.68
N LEU A 79 -7.42 -1.49 -2.80
CA LEU A 79 -6.21 -2.20 -2.45
C LEU A 79 -5.18 -1.23 -1.89
N VAL A 80 -4.55 -1.60 -0.78
CA VAL A 80 -3.41 -0.89 -0.20
C VAL A 80 -2.17 -1.74 -0.36
N VAL A 81 -1.13 -1.17 -0.95
CA VAL A 81 0.14 -1.88 -1.20
C VAL A 81 1.24 -1.21 -0.37
N PRO A 82 1.61 -1.78 0.78
CA PRO A 82 2.78 -1.31 1.53
C PRO A 82 4.05 -1.76 0.80
N GLU A 83 4.80 -0.82 0.27
CA GLU A 83 6.02 -1.09 -0.50
C GLU A 83 7.28 -0.81 0.32
N ILE A 84 7.17 0.02 1.37
CA ILE A 84 8.30 0.35 2.23
C ILE A 84 8.17 -0.31 3.60
N GLU A 85 9.33 -0.46 4.26
CA GLU A 85 9.39 -1.08 5.58
C GLU A 85 8.96 -0.13 6.71
N ALA A 86 9.18 1.17 6.56
CA ALA A 86 8.89 2.16 7.59
C ALA A 86 7.41 2.58 7.55
N ILE A 87 6.53 1.71 7.99
CA ILE A 87 5.09 1.92 7.98
C ILE A 87 4.45 1.40 9.27
N ALA A 88 3.36 2.04 9.70
CA ALA A 88 2.63 1.66 10.91
C ALA A 88 1.84 0.36 10.69
N THR A 89 2.50 -0.77 10.89
CA THR A 89 1.94 -2.09 10.61
C THR A 89 0.76 -2.46 11.52
N ASP A 90 0.73 -1.98 12.75
CA ASP A 90 -0.41 -2.22 13.64
C ASP A 90 -1.67 -1.55 13.12
N THR A 91 -1.54 -0.35 12.53
CA THR A 91 -2.66 0.34 11.89
C THR A 91 -3.14 -0.42 10.67
N LEU A 92 -2.21 -0.95 9.86
CA LEU A 92 -2.57 -1.79 8.70
C LEU A 92 -3.34 -3.04 9.14
N ALA A 93 -2.91 -3.69 10.22
CA ALA A 93 -3.60 -4.87 10.76
C ALA A 93 -5.03 -4.54 11.18
N ALA A 94 -5.22 -3.41 11.87
CA ALA A 94 -6.55 -2.95 12.27
C ALA A 94 -7.44 -2.66 11.06
N LEU A 95 -6.89 -2.01 10.03
CA LEU A 95 -7.62 -1.70 8.81
C LEU A 95 -8.01 -2.95 8.02
N GLU A 96 -7.15 -3.98 8.01
CA GLU A 96 -7.50 -5.28 7.42
C GLU A 96 -8.73 -5.89 8.09
N GLU A 97 -8.76 -5.85 9.42
CA GLU A 97 -9.90 -6.37 10.19
C GLU A 97 -11.17 -5.57 9.91
N GLU A 98 -11.04 -4.29 9.58
CA GLU A 98 -12.17 -3.41 9.23
C GLU A 98 -12.62 -3.58 7.78
N GLY A 99 -11.97 -4.43 7.00
CA GLY A 99 -12.39 -4.77 5.64
C GLY A 99 -11.54 -4.23 4.50
N PHE A 100 -10.48 -3.48 4.79
CA PHE A 100 -9.55 -3.04 3.74
C PHE A 100 -8.67 -4.19 3.28
N THR A 101 -8.41 -4.24 1.99
CA THR A 101 -7.49 -5.25 1.41
C THR A 101 -6.09 -4.69 1.36
N ILE A 102 -5.16 -5.39 2.00
CA ILE A 102 -3.75 -4.97 2.08
C ILE A 102 -2.88 -6.10 1.59
N ILE A 103 -2.07 -5.85 0.57
CA ILE A 103 -1.18 -6.86 -0.04
C ILE A 103 0.22 -6.25 -0.22
N PRO A 104 1.27 -6.84 0.34
CA PRO A 104 1.24 -8.02 1.21
C PRO A 104 0.47 -7.74 2.51
N THR A 105 -0.02 -8.79 3.15
CA THR A 105 -0.82 -8.65 4.38
C THR A 105 -0.06 -7.89 5.45
N ALA A 106 -0.79 -7.29 6.39
CA ALA A 106 -0.16 -6.59 7.51
C ALA A 106 0.80 -7.51 8.28
N ARG A 107 0.43 -8.78 8.47
CA ARG A 107 1.30 -9.77 9.11
C ARG A 107 2.59 -9.97 8.31
N ALA A 108 2.49 -10.15 7.01
CA ALA A 108 3.66 -10.32 6.15
C ALA A 108 4.56 -9.08 6.18
N THR A 109 3.96 -7.90 6.18
CA THR A 109 4.69 -6.63 6.27
C THR A 109 5.43 -6.52 7.61
N GLN A 110 4.77 -6.90 8.72
CA GLN A 110 5.39 -6.92 10.04
C GLN A 110 6.59 -7.86 10.09
N LEU A 111 6.47 -9.04 9.48
CA LEU A 111 7.55 -10.03 9.44
C LEU A 111 8.74 -9.53 8.61
N THR A 112 8.50 -8.85 7.51
CA THR A 112 9.60 -8.32 6.68
C THR A 112 10.35 -7.17 7.36
N MET A 113 9.69 -6.42 8.22
CA MET A 113 10.34 -5.37 9.03
C MET A 113 11.20 -5.96 10.14
N ASN A 114 10.91 -7.17 10.59
CA ASN A 114 11.60 -7.84 11.68
C ASN A 114 12.36 -9.04 11.14
N ARG A 115 13.64 -8.86 10.82
CA ARG A 115 14.49 -9.91 10.27
C ARG A 115 14.60 -11.11 11.22
N GLU A 116 14.62 -10.87 12.53
CA GLU A 116 14.65 -11.95 13.51
C GLU A 116 13.35 -12.73 13.48
N GLY A 117 12.21 -12.04 13.37
CA GLY A 117 10.91 -12.69 13.27
C GLY A 117 10.81 -13.60 12.05
N ILE A 118 11.32 -13.17 10.90
CA ILE A 118 11.36 -13.99 9.69
C ILE A 118 12.21 -15.23 9.90
N ARG A 119 13.39 -15.09 10.50
CA ARG A 119 14.28 -16.21 10.77
C ARG A 119 13.67 -17.22 11.72
N ARG A 120 12.99 -16.74 12.76
CA ARG A 120 12.28 -17.61 13.70
C ARG A 120 11.15 -18.36 13.05
N LEU A 121 10.37 -17.67 12.22
CA LEU A 121 9.27 -18.28 11.46
C LEU A 121 9.81 -19.36 10.52
N ALA A 122 10.87 -19.07 9.78
CA ALA A 122 11.49 -20.03 8.87
C ALA A 122 11.99 -21.25 9.63
N ALA A 123 12.65 -21.06 10.78
CA ALA A 123 13.15 -22.16 11.59
C ALA A 123 12.02 -23.02 12.16
N ALA A 124 10.96 -22.38 12.67
CA ALA A 124 9.87 -23.09 13.35
C ALA A 124 8.92 -23.79 12.37
N GLU A 125 8.55 -23.15 11.27
CA GLU A 125 7.54 -23.67 10.35
C GLU A 125 8.11 -24.40 9.13
N LEU A 126 9.31 -24.03 8.70
CA LEU A 126 9.94 -24.61 7.50
C LEU A 126 11.10 -25.53 7.81
N GLY A 127 11.53 -25.62 9.06
CA GLY A 127 12.64 -26.48 9.46
C GLY A 127 14.01 -26.03 8.95
N LEU A 128 14.16 -24.75 8.69
CA LEU A 128 15.42 -24.21 8.16
C LEU A 128 16.37 -23.74 9.25
#